data_e87b17776ebbe2939d44c1bb10cb931b
#
_entry.id   e87b17776ebbe2939d44c1bb10cb931b
#
_cell.length_a   1.000
_cell.length_b   1.000
_cell.length_c   1.000
_cell.angle_alpha   90.00
_cell.angle_beta   90.00
_cell.angle_gamma   90.00
#
_symmetry.space_group_name_H-M   'P 1'
#
loop_
_entity.id
_entity.type
_entity.pdbx_description
1 polymer ?
#
loop_
_entity_poly.entity_id
_entity_poly.type
_entity_poly.pdbx_seq_one_letter_code
_entity_poly.pdbx_strand_id
1 'polypeptide(L)'
;MLAIAACCDYEIWQMDVKTAFLNGFLEEELHMMQPKGFVDPKGANKVWKLQQSIYGLVQASRSWNIRFDELIKAYSFIQTCGEACIYKKVSGRSLAFLVLYVDDIFLIGNDIELFCKA
;
A
#
# COMPACT_ATOMS: atom_id res chain seq x y z
N MET A 1 -11.30 -0.73 -15.09
CA MET A 1 -10.37 -1.90 -15.05
C MET A 1 -11.11 -3.25 -15.16
N LEU A 2 -12.16 -3.52 -14.38
CA LEU A 2 -12.91 -4.79 -14.46
C LEU A 2 -13.51 -5.05 -15.85
N ALA A 3 -14.03 -4.02 -16.52
CA ALA A 3 -14.54 -4.16 -17.89
C ALA A 3 -13.47 -4.54 -18.91
N ILE A 4 -12.24 -4.01 -18.74
CA ILE A 4 -11.09 -4.37 -19.56
C ILE A 4 -10.70 -5.83 -19.31
N ALA A 5 -10.65 -6.23 -18.04
CA ALA A 5 -10.34 -7.60 -17.66
C ALA A 5 -11.34 -8.61 -18.27
N ALA A 6 -12.63 -8.30 -18.19
CA ALA A 6 -13.68 -9.13 -18.78
C ALA A 6 -13.61 -9.17 -20.31
N CYS A 7 -13.32 -8.05 -20.97
CA CYS A 7 -13.21 -7.97 -22.42
C CYS A 7 -11.99 -8.71 -22.98
N CYS A 8 -10.87 -8.68 -22.23
CA CYS A 8 -9.59 -9.26 -22.66
C CYS A 8 -9.34 -10.66 -22.07
N ASP A 9 -10.29 -11.20 -21.31
CA ASP A 9 -10.17 -12.49 -20.60
C ASP A 9 -8.93 -12.52 -19.68
N TYR A 10 -8.71 -11.44 -18.92
CA TYR A 10 -7.61 -11.33 -17.97
C TYR A 10 -7.97 -11.98 -16.64
N GLU A 11 -6.99 -12.60 -16.01
CA GLU A 11 -7.10 -13.06 -14.63
C GLU A 11 -7.13 -11.87 -13.67
N ILE A 12 -7.83 -12.03 -12.56
CA ILE A 12 -7.90 -11.04 -11.47
C ILE A 12 -7.55 -11.73 -10.17
N TRP A 13 -6.50 -11.24 -9.52
CA TRP A 13 -6.10 -11.67 -8.19
C TRP A 13 -6.29 -10.51 -7.23
N GLN A 14 -6.94 -10.80 -6.10
CA GLN A 14 -7.09 -9.85 -5.00
C GLN A 14 -6.18 -10.25 -3.85
N MET A 15 -5.49 -9.28 -3.32
CA MET A 15 -4.62 -9.40 -2.16
C MET A 15 -4.94 -8.30 -1.16
N ASP A 16 -4.77 -8.59 0.12
CA ASP A 16 -4.95 -7.64 1.22
C ASP A 16 -3.61 -7.42 1.92
N VAL A 17 -3.27 -6.17 2.20
CA VAL A 17 -2.07 -5.82 2.94
C VAL A 17 -2.42 -5.67 4.41
N LYS A 18 -2.02 -6.63 5.22
CA LYS A 18 -2.21 -6.54 6.66
C LYS A 18 -1.58 -5.27 7.22
N THR A 19 -2.39 -4.49 7.95
CA THR A 19 -1.92 -3.29 8.64
C THR A 19 -1.18 -2.31 7.71
N ALA A 20 -1.74 -2.04 6.53
CA ALA A 20 -1.13 -1.22 5.48
C ALA A 20 -0.52 0.10 6.01
N PHE A 21 -1.27 0.84 6.83
CA PHE A 21 -0.80 2.13 7.37
C PHE A 21 0.38 2.02 8.33
N LEU A 22 0.56 0.87 9.01
CA LEU A 22 1.72 0.63 9.86
C LEU A 22 3.02 0.45 9.06
N ASN A 23 2.92 0.21 7.75
CA ASN A 23 4.08 0.12 6.86
C ASN A 23 4.56 1.48 6.33
N GLY A 24 3.79 2.55 6.55
CA GLY A 24 4.17 3.91 6.20
C GLY A 24 5.24 4.47 7.14
N PHE A 25 6.20 5.20 6.58
CA PHE A 25 7.18 5.92 7.38
C PHE A 25 6.61 7.24 7.91
N LEU A 26 7.06 7.64 9.09
CA LEU A 26 6.82 8.97 9.63
C LEU A 26 8.02 9.86 9.29
N GLU A 27 7.76 10.94 8.56
CA GLU A 27 8.75 11.98 8.29
C GLU A 27 8.86 12.98 9.45
N GLU A 28 7.80 13.07 10.26
CA GLU A 28 7.67 14.00 11.38
C GLU A 28 7.75 13.27 12.72
N GLU A 29 8.27 13.98 13.72
CA GLU A 29 8.25 13.50 15.09
C GLU A 29 6.87 13.69 15.70
N LEU A 30 6.15 12.59 15.89
CA LEU A 30 4.80 12.58 16.42
C LEU A 30 4.76 11.92 17.80
N HIS A 31 3.99 12.56 18.69
CA HIS A 31 3.74 12.07 20.04
C HIS A 31 2.25 11.85 20.25
N MET A 32 1.90 10.83 21.02
CA MET A 32 0.53 10.58 21.43
C MET A 32 0.45 10.35 22.94
N MET A 33 -0.70 10.69 23.50
CA MET A 33 -0.99 10.38 24.89
C MET A 33 -1.05 8.85 25.07
N GLN A 34 -0.67 8.38 26.24
CA GLN A 34 -0.78 6.97 26.58
C GLN A 34 -2.27 6.55 26.55
N PRO A 35 -2.63 5.49 25.81
CA PRO A 35 -4.01 5.01 25.73
C PRO A 35 -4.54 4.57 27.10
N LYS A 36 -5.84 4.72 27.29
CA LYS A 36 -6.51 4.21 28.49
C LYS A 36 -6.24 2.71 28.67
N GLY A 37 -5.86 2.31 29.86
CA GLY A 37 -5.51 0.92 30.18
C GLY A 37 -4.05 0.54 29.91
N PHE A 38 -3.26 1.42 29.26
CA PHE A 38 -1.83 1.23 28.99
C PHE A 38 -0.97 2.36 29.54
N VAL A 39 -1.49 3.10 30.53
CA VAL A 39 -0.76 4.18 31.19
C VAL A 39 0.26 3.58 32.15
N ASP A 40 1.55 3.91 31.97
CA ASP A 40 2.61 3.52 32.92
C ASP A 40 2.43 4.29 34.24
N PRO A 41 2.23 3.62 35.37
CA PRO A 41 2.07 4.28 36.66
C PRO A 41 3.26 5.14 37.09
N LYS A 42 4.48 4.78 36.63
CA LYS A 42 5.73 5.53 36.91
C LYS A 42 5.99 6.65 35.94
N GLY A 43 5.23 6.71 34.85
CA GLY A 43 5.40 7.66 33.75
C GLY A 43 4.09 8.25 33.24
N ALA A 44 3.08 8.43 34.11
CA ALA A 44 1.74 8.90 33.72
C ALA A 44 1.74 10.23 32.94
N ASN A 45 2.74 11.09 33.18
CA ASN A 45 2.91 12.37 32.48
C ASN A 45 3.73 12.27 31.18
N LYS A 46 4.21 11.07 30.83
CA LYS A 46 4.98 10.85 29.59
C LYS A 46 4.04 10.58 28.43
N VAL A 47 4.47 10.95 27.24
CA VAL A 47 3.82 10.65 25.98
C VAL A 47 4.62 9.60 25.21
N TRP A 48 3.95 8.87 24.34
CA TRP A 48 4.62 7.93 23.44
C TRP A 48 5.09 8.64 22.20
N LYS A 49 6.36 8.46 21.85
CA LYS A 49 6.88 8.87 20.54
C LYS A 49 6.57 7.75 19.54
N LEU A 50 5.83 8.10 18.48
CA LEU A 50 5.52 7.16 17.42
C LEU A 50 6.77 6.90 16.57
N GLN A 51 7.05 5.65 16.31
CA GLN A 51 8.15 5.22 15.44
C GLN A 51 7.68 4.90 14.02
N GLN A 52 6.40 4.59 13.88
CA GLN A 52 5.77 4.26 12.59
C GLN A 52 4.39 4.92 12.52
N SER A 53 3.88 5.04 11.30
CA SER A 53 2.52 5.49 11.08
C SER A 53 1.52 4.54 11.71
N ILE A 54 0.41 5.09 12.21
CA ILE A 54 -0.69 4.31 12.78
C ILE A 54 -2.02 4.75 12.16
N TYR A 55 -3.03 3.89 12.29
CA TYR A 55 -4.40 4.24 11.90
C TYR A 55 -4.90 5.42 12.74
N GLY A 56 -5.64 6.33 12.10
CA GLY A 56 -6.14 7.55 12.73
C GLY A 56 -5.26 8.79 12.53
N LEU A 57 -4.04 8.65 12.06
CA LEU A 57 -3.23 9.80 11.66
C LEU A 57 -3.68 10.31 10.28
N VAL A 58 -3.80 11.63 10.14
CA VAL A 58 -4.19 12.27 8.87
C VAL A 58 -3.21 11.93 7.74
N GLN A 59 -1.91 11.85 8.03
CA GLN A 59 -0.85 11.55 7.06
C GLN A 59 -0.63 10.05 6.81
N ALA A 60 -1.31 9.17 7.53
CA ALA A 60 -1.07 7.73 7.44
C ALA A 60 -1.28 7.15 6.04
N SER A 61 -2.37 7.55 5.38
CA SER A 61 -2.69 7.10 4.02
C SER A 61 -1.65 7.57 3.00
N ARG A 62 -1.17 8.82 3.14
CA ARG A 62 -0.12 9.35 2.27
C ARG A 62 1.21 8.64 2.48
N SER A 63 1.62 8.42 3.72
CA SER A 63 2.86 7.71 4.05
C SER A 63 2.85 6.29 3.51
N TRP A 64 1.72 5.59 3.62
CA TRP A 64 1.52 4.29 3.02
C TRP A 64 1.61 4.32 1.50
N ASN A 65 0.93 5.26 0.86
CA ASN A 65 0.93 5.38 -0.61
C ASN A 65 2.34 5.64 -1.16
N ILE A 66 3.13 6.51 -0.52
CA ILE A 66 4.53 6.76 -0.89
C ILE A 66 5.34 5.48 -0.76
N ARG A 67 5.22 4.77 0.36
CA ARG A 67 5.95 3.53 0.59
C ARG A 67 5.59 2.45 -0.43
N PHE A 68 4.31 2.32 -0.75
CA PHE A 68 3.83 1.39 -1.77
C PHE A 68 4.38 1.73 -3.15
N ASP A 69 4.32 3.00 -3.54
CA ASP A 69 4.83 3.48 -4.82
C ASP A 69 6.32 3.15 -5.01
N GLU A 70 7.14 3.39 -3.98
CA GLU A 70 8.56 3.05 -3.99
C GLU A 70 8.78 1.55 -4.20
N LEU A 71 8.06 0.72 -3.45
CA LEU A 71 8.17 -0.74 -3.53
C LEU A 71 7.77 -1.25 -4.91
N ILE A 72 6.63 -0.81 -5.43
CA ILE A 72 6.10 -1.30 -6.71
C ILE A 72 6.96 -0.84 -7.89
N LYS A 73 7.51 0.36 -7.85
CA LYS A 73 8.48 0.84 -8.84
C LYS A 73 9.78 0.04 -8.83
N ALA A 74 10.23 -0.43 -7.66
CA ALA A 74 11.38 -1.34 -7.57
C ALA A 74 11.15 -2.69 -8.28
N TYR A 75 9.89 -3.13 -8.39
CA TYR A 75 9.51 -4.29 -9.19
C TYR A 75 9.23 -3.97 -10.67
N SER A 76 9.66 -2.81 -11.14
CA SER A 76 9.52 -2.36 -12.53
C SER A 76 8.07 -2.13 -12.99
N PHE A 77 7.17 -1.86 -12.07
CA PHE A 77 5.86 -1.32 -12.42
C PHE A 77 5.95 0.19 -12.66
N ILE A 78 5.18 0.69 -13.59
CA ILE A 78 5.12 2.11 -13.96
C ILE A 78 3.73 2.62 -13.62
N GLN A 79 3.67 3.72 -12.88
CA GLN A 79 2.42 4.39 -12.56
C GLN A 79 1.76 4.93 -13.83
N THR A 80 0.45 4.75 -13.94
CA THR A 80 -0.31 5.19 -15.12
C THR A 80 -0.58 6.70 -15.05
N CYS A 81 -0.44 7.39 -16.16
CA CYS A 81 -0.80 8.81 -16.25
C CYS A 81 -2.29 9.02 -15.93
N GLY A 82 -2.56 9.97 -15.05
CA GLY A 82 -3.92 10.35 -14.66
C GLY A 82 -4.53 9.55 -13.51
N GLU A 83 -3.98 8.39 -13.15
CA GLU A 83 -4.50 7.52 -12.08
C GLU A 83 -3.38 7.08 -11.13
N ALA A 84 -3.28 7.77 -10.01
CA ALA A 84 -2.19 7.58 -9.03
C ALA A 84 -2.18 6.19 -8.37
N CYS A 85 -3.29 5.48 -8.38
CA CYS A 85 -3.42 4.15 -7.76
C CYS A 85 -3.31 2.99 -8.74
N ILE A 86 -3.05 3.27 -10.03
CA ILE A 86 -2.94 2.25 -11.07
C ILE A 86 -1.51 2.19 -11.61
N TYR A 87 -0.93 1.01 -11.58
CA TYR A 87 0.39 0.71 -12.10
C TYR A 87 0.29 -0.35 -13.18
N LYS A 88 1.19 -0.30 -14.15
CA LYS A 88 1.28 -1.30 -15.23
C LYS A 88 2.69 -1.83 -15.34
N LYS A 89 2.80 -3.09 -15.73
CA LYS A 89 4.06 -3.73 -16.09
C LYS A 89 3.86 -4.53 -17.38
N VAL A 90 4.81 -4.43 -18.28
CA VAL A 90 4.82 -5.18 -19.54
C VAL A 90 6.10 -6.00 -19.58
N SER A 91 6.00 -7.27 -19.91
CA SER A 91 7.13 -8.18 -20.10
C SER A 91 6.88 -9.04 -21.35
N GLY A 92 7.51 -8.68 -22.46
CA GLY A 92 7.27 -9.33 -23.75
C GLY A 92 5.81 -9.18 -24.19
N ARG A 93 5.05 -10.29 -24.23
CA ARG A 93 3.61 -10.29 -24.57
C ARG A 93 2.71 -10.26 -23.33
N SER A 94 3.29 -10.33 -22.14
CA SER A 94 2.53 -10.35 -20.91
C SER A 94 2.35 -8.93 -20.38
N LEU A 95 1.15 -8.62 -19.94
CA LEU A 95 0.73 -7.34 -19.40
C LEU A 95 0.05 -7.56 -18.06
N ALA A 96 0.45 -6.80 -17.06
CA ALA A 96 -0.22 -6.74 -15.78
C ALA A 96 -0.52 -5.30 -15.37
N PHE A 97 -1.71 -5.13 -14.78
CA PHE A 97 -2.11 -3.93 -14.08
C PHE A 97 -2.19 -4.24 -12.59
N LEU A 98 -1.71 -3.34 -11.78
CA LEU A 98 -1.85 -3.39 -10.34
C LEU A 98 -2.64 -2.16 -9.90
N VAL A 99 -3.72 -2.39 -9.16
CA VAL A 99 -4.61 -1.34 -8.64
C VAL A 99 -4.56 -1.39 -7.13
N LEU A 100 -4.19 -0.28 -6.50
CA LEU A 100 -4.19 -0.13 -5.04
C LEU A 100 -5.44 0.63 -4.59
N TYR A 101 -6.17 0.06 -3.66
CA TYR A 101 -7.26 0.74 -2.96
C TYR A 101 -7.11 0.56 -1.47
N VAL A 102 -6.52 1.55 -0.81
CA VAL A 102 -6.17 1.55 0.63
C VAL A 102 -5.23 0.40 0.97
N ASP A 103 -5.75 -0.73 1.40
CA ASP A 103 -5.06 -1.99 1.74
C ASP A 103 -5.36 -3.13 0.77
N ASP A 104 -6.36 -2.99 -0.07
CA ASP A 104 -6.66 -3.96 -1.13
C ASP A 104 -5.79 -3.72 -2.37
N ILE A 105 -5.24 -4.80 -2.91
CA ILE A 105 -4.48 -4.80 -4.16
C ILE A 105 -5.16 -5.74 -5.14
N PHE A 106 -5.46 -5.24 -6.34
CA PHE A 106 -5.89 -6.06 -7.46
C PHE A 106 -4.76 -6.17 -8.47
N LEU A 107 -4.38 -7.40 -8.79
CA LEU A 107 -3.46 -7.70 -9.88
C LEU A 107 -4.26 -8.29 -11.03
N ILE A 108 -4.23 -7.65 -12.19
CA ILE A 108 -5.05 -7.96 -13.37
C ILE A 108 -4.13 -8.12 -14.55
N GLY A 109 -4.18 -9.25 -15.23
CA GLY A 109 -3.30 -9.48 -16.38
C GLY A 109 -3.59 -10.76 -17.14
N ASN A 110 -2.85 -10.94 -18.23
CA ASN A 110 -2.94 -12.14 -19.07
C ASN A 110 -1.98 -13.27 -18.65
N ASP A 111 -1.06 -13.00 -17.73
CA ASP A 111 -0.10 -13.97 -17.21
C ASP A 111 0.39 -13.50 -15.83
N ILE A 112 -0.47 -13.65 -14.83
CA ILE A 112 -0.19 -13.15 -13.47
C ILE A 112 0.94 -13.95 -12.82
N GLU A 113 1.07 -15.24 -13.11
CA GLU A 113 2.13 -16.07 -12.53
C GLU A 113 3.53 -15.53 -12.84
N LEU A 114 3.74 -14.99 -14.03
CA LEU A 114 5.00 -14.37 -14.43
C LEU A 114 5.34 -13.17 -13.55
N PHE A 115 4.36 -12.39 -13.15
CA PHE A 115 4.56 -11.19 -12.35
C PHE A 115 4.66 -11.46 -10.84
N CYS A 116 4.10 -12.57 -10.36
CA CYS A 116 4.19 -13.00 -8.97
C CYS A 116 5.52 -13.68 -8.62
N LYS A 117 6.22 -14.23 -9.61
CA LYS A 117 7.52 -14.91 -9.43
C LYS A 117 8.73 -13.97 -9.50
N ALA A 118 8.48 -12.73 -9.84
CA ALA A 118 9.54 -11.74 -9.97
C ALA A 118 9.90 -11.08 -8.63
#